data_211d253a9f95e4c793de767a2f6eff3f
#
_entry.id   211d253a9f95e4c793de767a2f6eff3f
#
_cell.length_a   1.000
_cell.length_b   1.000
_cell.length_c   1.000
_cell.angle_alpha   90.00
_cell.angle_beta   90.00
_cell.angle_gamma   90.00
#
_symmetry.space_group_name_H-M   'P 1'
#
loop_
_entity.id
_entity.type
_entity.pdbx_description
1 polymer ?
#
loop_
_entity_poly.entity_id
_entity_poly.type
_entity_poly.pdbx_seq_one_letter_code
_entity_poly.pdbx_strand_id
1 'polypeptide(L)'
;MAKTMGTRHKHGGRERYEKALRDLQIELVKVQKHIIKHGHKVLVIFEGRDASGKDGTIKRIVEHLSPRETRVIALGKPTDRDSTSWYFQRYVSHLPAA
;
A
#
# COMPACT_ATOMS: atom_id res chain seq x y z
N MET A 1 -7.80 22.00 20.65
CA MET A 1 -8.73 21.65 20.22
C MET A 1 -8.81 20.28 19.95
N ALA A 2 -8.19 19.77 19.11
CA ALA A 2 -8.32 18.42 18.83
C ALA A 2 -8.12 17.53 19.99
N LYS A 3 -7.30 17.86 20.97
CA LYS A 3 -7.11 16.98 22.01
C LYS A 3 -8.16 16.93 22.98
N THR A 4 -8.75 18.02 23.28
CA THR A 4 -9.79 17.97 24.25
C THR A 4 -10.87 17.07 23.75
N MET A 5 -10.95 16.89 22.47
CA MET A 5 -11.94 16.06 21.95
C MET A 5 -11.50 14.64 21.87
N GLY A 6 -10.30 14.39 22.25
CA GLY A 6 -9.71 13.07 22.13
C GLY A 6 -10.55 11.96 22.64
N THR A 7 -10.99 12.03 23.88
CA THR A 7 -11.76 10.96 24.45
C THR A 7 -13.14 10.81 23.84
N ARG A 8 -13.84 11.93 23.75
CA ARG A 8 -15.14 11.92 23.19
C ARG A 8 -15.12 11.53 21.73
N HIS A 9 -14.09 11.93 20.98
CA HIS A 9 -13.98 11.67 19.59
C HIS A 9 -13.36 10.32 19.27
N LYS A 10 -13.04 9.56 20.28
CA LYS A 10 -12.44 8.28 20.06
C LYS A 10 -13.37 7.40 19.25
N HIS A 11 -14.63 7.32 19.61
CA HIS A 11 -15.58 6.52 18.87
C HIS A 11 -15.88 7.15 17.51
N GLY A 12 -16.19 8.43 17.48
CA GLY A 12 -16.49 9.11 16.22
C GLY A 12 -15.30 9.08 15.28
N GLY A 13 -14.09 9.22 15.82
CA GLY A 13 -12.89 9.17 15.00
C GLY A 13 -12.66 7.81 14.38
N ARG A 14 -12.96 6.77 15.14
CA ARG A 14 -12.78 5.42 14.65
C ARG A 14 -13.79 5.10 13.55
N GLU A 15 -15.03 5.48 13.78
CA GLU A 15 -16.07 5.25 12.77
C GLU A 15 -15.78 6.01 11.49
N ARG A 16 -15.32 7.25 11.61
CA ARG A 16 -14.96 8.03 10.44
C ARG A 16 -13.76 7.43 9.72
N TYR A 17 -12.82 6.93 10.48
CA TYR A 17 -11.65 6.30 9.91
C TYR A 17 -12.05 5.05 9.12
N GLU A 18 -12.90 4.22 9.72
CA GLU A 18 -13.32 2.99 9.07
C GLU A 18 -14.15 3.26 7.82
N LYS A 19 -14.98 4.29 7.87
CA LYS A 19 -15.76 4.65 6.70
C LYS A 19 -14.85 5.17 5.59
N ALA A 20 -13.91 6.03 5.93
CA ALA A 20 -12.97 6.56 4.96
C ALA A 20 -12.12 5.45 4.36
N LEU A 21 -11.73 4.50 5.18
CA LEU A 21 -10.95 3.36 4.70
C LEU A 21 -11.76 2.54 3.71
N ARG A 22 -13.01 2.24 4.04
CA ARG A 22 -13.86 1.48 3.13
C ARG A 22 -14.06 2.22 1.81
N ASP A 23 -14.28 3.53 1.88
CA ASP A 23 -14.47 4.32 0.67
C ASP A 23 -13.23 4.27 -0.21
N LEU A 24 -12.05 4.36 0.40
CA LEU A 24 -10.80 4.28 -0.35
C LEU A 24 -10.59 2.88 -0.94
N GLN A 25 -10.94 1.85 -0.18
CA GLN A 25 -10.81 0.48 -0.67
C GLN A 25 -11.72 0.22 -1.86
N ILE A 26 -12.91 0.81 -1.86
CA ILE A 26 -13.82 0.69 -2.99
C ILE A 26 -13.20 1.36 -4.22
N GLU A 27 -12.60 2.54 -4.03
CA GLU A 27 -11.95 3.24 -5.14
C GLU A 27 -10.76 2.43 -5.66
N LEU A 28 -10.02 1.79 -4.78
CA LEU A 28 -8.88 0.97 -5.19
C LEU A 28 -9.34 -0.21 -6.05
N VAL A 29 -10.47 -0.82 -5.68
CA VAL A 29 -11.02 -1.92 -6.48
C VAL A 29 -11.41 -1.42 -7.87
N LYS A 30 -12.00 -0.24 -7.94
CA LYS A 30 -12.37 0.36 -9.22
C LYS A 30 -11.14 0.64 -10.07
N VAL A 31 -10.08 1.16 -9.44
CA VAL A 31 -8.82 1.43 -10.14
C VAL A 31 -8.22 0.13 -10.65
N GLN A 32 -8.25 -0.92 -9.84
CA GLN A 32 -7.71 -2.20 -10.27
C GLN A 32 -8.48 -2.75 -11.48
N LYS A 33 -9.79 -2.65 -11.46
CA LYS A 33 -10.59 -3.11 -12.59
C LYS A 33 -10.24 -2.33 -13.85
N HIS A 34 -10.01 -1.03 -13.72
CA HIS A 34 -9.62 -0.19 -14.83
C HIS A 34 -8.25 -0.62 -15.38
N ILE A 35 -7.31 -0.85 -14.48
CA ILE A 35 -5.96 -1.30 -14.85
C ILE A 35 -6.02 -2.60 -15.63
N ILE A 36 -6.77 -3.56 -15.12
CA ILE A 36 -6.90 -4.86 -15.76
C ILE A 36 -7.57 -4.73 -17.13
N LYS A 37 -8.65 -3.96 -17.18
CA LYS A 37 -9.40 -3.80 -18.41
C LYS A 37 -8.56 -3.20 -19.53
N HIS A 38 -7.69 -2.27 -19.20
CA HIS A 38 -6.87 -1.58 -20.20
C HIS A 38 -5.47 -2.18 -20.37
N GLY A 39 -5.19 -3.30 -19.69
CA GLY A 39 -3.91 -3.97 -19.85
C GLY A 39 -2.72 -3.23 -19.27
N HIS A 40 -2.96 -2.32 -18.33
CA HIS A 40 -1.86 -1.60 -17.70
C HIS A 40 -1.18 -2.45 -16.64
N LYS A 41 0.08 -2.15 -16.40
CA LYS A 41 0.87 -2.79 -15.36
C LYS A 41 1.34 -1.69 -14.42
N VAL A 42 1.11 -1.88 -13.13
CA VAL A 42 1.43 -0.85 -12.15
C VAL A 42 2.29 -1.45 -11.05
N LEU A 43 3.36 -0.77 -10.71
CA LEU A 43 4.21 -1.14 -9.60
C LEU A 43 4.19 0.00 -8.59
N VAL A 44 3.81 -0.30 -7.36
CA VAL A 44 3.80 0.69 -6.29
C VAL A 44 4.89 0.33 -5.30
N ILE A 45 5.77 1.27 -5.02
CA ILE A 45 6.89 1.06 -4.11
C ILE A 45 6.64 1.80 -2.82
N PHE A 46 6.67 1.07 -1.71
CA PHE A 46 6.52 1.65 -0.38
C PHE A 46 7.87 1.65 0.31
N GLU A 47 8.30 2.82 0.75
CA GLU A 47 9.56 2.98 1.45
C GLU A 47 9.29 3.50 2.85
N GLY A 48 10.06 3.05 3.80
CA GLY A 48 9.89 3.51 5.17
C GLY A 48 10.63 2.63 6.15
N ARG A 49 10.77 3.13 7.37
CA ARG A 49 11.42 2.38 8.42
C ARG A 49 10.50 1.25 8.89
N ASP A 50 11.09 0.23 9.50
CA ASP A 50 10.34 -0.94 9.95
C ASP A 50 9.13 -0.62 10.81
N ALA A 51 9.20 0.33 11.69
CA ALA A 51 8.10 0.63 12.59
C ALA A 51 7.18 1.74 12.09
N SER A 52 7.20 2.04 10.79
CA SER A 52 6.43 3.16 10.26
C SER A 52 4.98 2.85 9.91
N GLY A 53 4.54 1.61 10.09
CA GLY A 53 3.19 1.23 9.70
C GLY A 53 3.06 0.84 8.25
N LYS A 54 4.19 0.70 7.55
CA LYS A 54 4.20 0.37 6.14
C LYS A 54 3.47 -0.93 5.84
N ASP A 55 3.75 -1.97 6.61
CA ASP A 55 3.14 -3.27 6.38
C ASP A 55 1.63 -3.24 6.61
N GLY A 56 1.19 -2.53 7.62
CA GLY A 56 -0.23 -2.39 7.89
C GLY A 56 -0.94 -1.64 6.78
N THR A 57 -0.29 -0.62 6.23
CA THR A 57 -0.84 0.15 5.13
C THR A 57 -0.99 -0.71 3.88
N ILE A 58 0.06 -1.46 3.54
CA ILE A 58 0.02 -2.34 2.38
C ILE A 58 -1.08 -3.37 2.52
N LYS A 59 -1.20 -3.95 3.72
CA LYS A 59 -2.21 -4.96 3.98
C LYS A 59 -3.62 -4.41 3.75
N ARG A 60 -3.87 -3.19 4.19
CA ARG A 60 -5.17 -2.58 4.00
C ARG A 60 -5.45 -2.21 2.56
N ILE A 61 -4.43 -1.82 1.83
CA ILE A 61 -4.58 -1.48 0.41
C ILE A 61 -4.99 -2.72 -0.39
N VAL A 62 -4.32 -3.85 -0.15
CA VAL A 62 -4.57 -5.04 -0.95
C VAL A 62 -5.71 -5.91 -0.44
N GLU A 63 -6.27 -5.58 0.71
CA GLU A 63 -7.26 -6.41 1.38
C GLU A 63 -8.41 -6.83 0.49
N HIS A 64 -8.92 -5.93 -0.31
CA HIS A 64 -10.06 -6.21 -1.18
C HIS A 64 -9.72 -6.28 -2.66
N LEU A 65 -8.43 -6.22 -2.98
CA LEU A 65 -8.01 -6.34 -4.38
C LEU A 65 -7.98 -7.81 -4.79
N SER A 66 -8.05 -8.04 -6.09
CA SER A 66 -8.02 -9.39 -6.62
C SER A 66 -6.66 -10.04 -6.36
N PRO A 67 -6.61 -11.16 -5.64
CA PRO A 67 -5.34 -11.81 -5.35
C PRO A 67 -4.65 -12.35 -6.60
N ARG A 68 -5.41 -12.64 -7.64
CA ARG A 68 -4.83 -13.13 -8.88
C ARG A 68 -4.03 -12.07 -9.58
N GLU A 69 -4.46 -10.82 -9.43
CA GLU A 69 -3.86 -9.70 -10.15
C GLU A 69 -2.97 -8.84 -9.26
N THR A 70 -2.77 -9.25 -8.02
CA THR A 70 -2.00 -8.45 -7.05
C THR A 70 -0.88 -9.28 -6.47
N ARG A 71 0.31 -8.73 -6.44
CA ARG A 71 1.45 -9.41 -5.84
C ARG A 71 2.14 -8.49 -4.87
N VAL A 72 2.36 -8.96 -3.65
CA VAL A 72 3.06 -8.20 -2.63
C VAL A 72 4.42 -8.82 -2.43
N ILE A 73 5.45 -8.02 -2.54
CA ILE A 73 6.82 -8.48 -2.40
C ILE A 73 7.50 -7.67 -1.31
N ALA A 74 8.05 -8.36 -0.32
CA ALA A 74 8.77 -7.71 0.76
C ALA A 74 10.26 -7.88 0.52
N LEU A 75 10.97 -6.77 0.41
CA LEU A 75 12.40 -6.78 0.27
C LEU A 75 13.01 -6.36 1.60
N GLY A 76 14.07 -7.04 1.99
CA GLY A 76 14.75 -6.69 3.23
C GLY A 76 15.57 -5.42 3.09
N LYS A 77 16.38 -5.14 4.11
CA LYS A 77 17.24 -3.98 4.06
C LYS A 77 18.20 -4.08 2.87
N PRO A 78 18.56 -2.96 2.27
CA PRO A 78 19.53 -3.00 1.18
C PRO A 78 20.84 -3.63 1.63
N THR A 79 21.41 -4.48 0.78
CA THR A 79 22.69 -5.08 1.06
C THR A 79 23.77 -4.10 0.61
N ASP A 80 25.03 -4.42 0.88
CA ASP A 80 26.14 -3.60 0.42
C ASP A 80 26.11 -3.50 -1.11
N ARG A 81 25.71 -4.56 -1.75
CA ARG A 81 25.61 -4.57 -3.20
C ARG A 81 24.52 -3.62 -3.66
N ASP A 82 23.38 -3.61 -2.96
CA ASP A 82 22.28 -2.70 -3.30
C ASP A 82 22.70 -1.25 -3.09
N SER A 83 23.51 -0.97 -2.09
CA SER A 83 23.91 0.41 -1.84
C SER A 83 24.94 0.92 -2.84
N THR A 84 25.64 0.04 -3.54
CA THR A 84 26.60 0.47 -4.54
C THR A 84 26.02 0.50 -5.93
N SER A 85 24.86 -0.10 -6.14
CA SER A 85 24.22 -0.06 -7.45
C SER A 85 23.05 0.92 -7.40
N TRP A 86 22.41 1.12 -8.54
CA TRP A 86 21.21 1.96 -8.58
C TRP A 86 20.16 1.33 -7.68
N TYR A 87 19.69 2.07 -6.70
CA TYR A 87 18.78 1.53 -5.69
C TYR A 87 17.56 0.85 -6.29
N PHE A 88 16.95 1.43 -7.30
CA PHE A 88 15.76 0.88 -7.92
C PHE A 88 16.02 -0.48 -8.56
N GLN A 89 17.27 -0.81 -8.82
CA GLN A 89 17.64 -2.08 -9.44
C GLN A 89 17.13 -3.28 -8.66
N ARG A 90 17.02 -3.17 -7.35
CA ARG A 90 16.54 -4.27 -6.52
C ARG A 90 15.08 -4.62 -6.81
N TYR A 91 14.34 -3.73 -7.45
CA TYR A 91 12.94 -3.97 -7.78
C TYR A 91 12.74 -4.48 -9.20
N VAL A 92 13.73 -4.39 -10.02
CA VAL A 92 13.60 -4.70 -11.45
C VAL A 92 13.12 -6.12 -11.72
N SER A 93 13.63 -7.08 -10.98
CA SER A 93 13.23 -8.48 -11.16
C SER A 93 11.79 -8.74 -10.75
N HIS A 94 11.17 -7.81 -10.08
CA HIS A 94 9.80 -7.97 -9.60
C HIS A 94 8.79 -7.18 -10.43
N LEU A 95 9.25 -6.51 -11.48
CA LEU A 95 8.34 -5.76 -12.33
C LEU A 95 7.32 -6.68 -13.00
N PRO A 96 6.10 -6.19 -13.23
CA PRO A 96 5.09 -7.01 -13.89
C PRO A 96 5.57 -7.41 -15.28
N ALA A 97 5.18 -8.61 -15.69
CA ALA A 97 5.56 -9.08 -17.02
C ALA A 97 4.84 -8.25 -18.09
N ALA A 98 5.49 -8.11 -19.21
CA ALA A 98 4.95 -7.34 -20.31
C ALA A 98 3.73 -8.06 -20.94
#